data_edb454a9077b2a68c09a24a3ced67f27
#
_entry.id   edb454a9077b2a68c09a24a3ced67f27
#
_cell.length_a   1.000
_cell.length_b   1.000
_cell.length_c   1.000
_cell.angle_alpha   90.00
_cell.angle_beta   90.00
_cell.angle_gamma   90.00
#
_symmetry.space_group_name_H-M   'P 1'
#
loop_
_entity.id
_entity.type
_entity.pdbx_description
1 polymer ?
#
loop_
_entity_poly.entity_id
_entity_poly.type
_entity_poly.pdbx_seq_one_letter_code
_entity_poly.pdbx_strand_id
1 'polypeptide(L)'
;MITKSSQAYVVRGIGLINDLEELRNIVVKNINGTPILVKNLADVRESCLPRLGQVGRMDEDDVVEGIVRKGENPGEVISGLKAKIDELNENILPSDVEIVPFYDREDLVDLAVHTVTHNLVEGILLVTFIVFIFMADWRTTAVVAVIIPLALLFAFICLHIMGMSANLLSMGAIDFGIIIDGAVVMVEGIFVALDRKAKEVGMPVFNRMSKMGLIRSTAKEKAKAVFFSKLIIITALIPIFSFQKVEGKMFSPLAYTLGFALLGALIFTLTLVPVMSSILLKKNVRERSNFLVHFIREKSAALFAIFHAHRKLSIGLASLAGGVGLFLYSFLGMEFLPQVNEGAIYIRATLPQSISLDESVSLANRMRRELLAFPEVRQVLSQTGRPNDGTDATGFYNVEFHVDIFP
;
A
#
# COMPACT_ATOMS: atom_id res chain seq x y z
N MET A 1 -38.38 -48.86 -1.08
CA MET A 1 -39.35 -48.34 -0.08
C MET A 1 -40.23 -49.50 0.32
N ILE A 2 -40.34 -49.84 1.58
CA ILE A 2 -41.21 -50.91 2.10
C ILE A 2 -42.31 -50.23 2.86
N THR A 3 -43.58 -50.54 2.49
CA THR A 3 -44.75 -50.00 3.19
C THR A 3 -45.25 -51.06 4.15
N LYS A 4 -45.31 -50.77 5.45
CA LYS A 4 -45.89 -51.65 6.49
C LYS A 4 -46.92 -50.84 7.25
N SER A 5 -48.16 -51.27 7.19
CA SER A 5 -49.30 -50.52 7.73
C SER A 5 -49.42 -49.13 7.07
N SER A 6 -49.57 -48.07 7.85
CA SER A 6 -49.67 -46.69 7.35
C SER A 6 -48.34 -45.95 7.24
N GLN A 7 -47.18 -46.64 7.41
CA GLN A 7 -45.85 -46.05 7.42
C GLN A 7 -44.99 -46.54 6.27
N ALA A 8 -44.24 -45.63 5.65
CA ALA A 8 -43.27 -45.94 4.63
C ALA A 8 -41.87 -45.97 5.24
N TYR A 9 -41.18 -47.08 5.01
CA TYR A 9 -39.79 -47.26 5.45
C TYR A 9 -38.85 -47.15 4.24
N VAL A 10 -37.87 -46.29 4.37
CA VAL A 10 -36.77 -46.18 3.40
C VAL A 10 -35.67 -47.13 3.84
N VAL A 11 -35.46 -48.21 3.08
CA VAL A 11 -34.31 -49.07 3.27
C VAL A 11 -33.12 -48.47 2.54
N ARG A 12 -32.10 -48.08 3.29
CA ARG A 12 -30.82 -47.57 2.77
C ARG A 12 -29.75 -48.64 3.01
N GLY A 13 -29.20 -49.16 1.92
CA GLY A 13 -27.98 -49.97 2.01
C GLY A 13 -26.79 -49.04 2.29
N ILE A 14 -26.09 -49.26 3.38
CA ILE A 14 -24.83 -48.56 3.71
C ILE A 14 -23.72 -49.38 3.09
N GLY A 15 -23.15 -48.91 1.98
CA GLY A 15 -22.02 -49.55 1.31
C GLY A 15 -20.69 -48.86 1.54
N LEU A 16 -20.64 -47.91 2.49
CA LEU A 16 -19.39 -47.27 2.89
C LEU A 16 -18.61 -48.19 3.82
N ILE A 17 -17.35 -48.36 3.56
CA ILE A 17 -16.38 -49.07 4.38
C ILE A 17 -16.04 -48.15 5.56
N ASN A 18 -16.26 -48.62 6.80
CA ASN A 18 -16.02 -47.82 8.01
C ASN A 18 -14.72 -48.22 8.73
N ASP A 19 -14.27 -49.49 8.53
CA ASP A 19 -13.06 -50.00 9.16
C ASP A 19 -12.26 -50.95 8.26
N LEU A 20 -11.03 -51.25 8.68
CA LEU A 20 -10.12 -52.14 7.97
C LEU A 20 -10.60 -53.61 7.91
N GLU A 21 -11.36 -54.03 8.90
CA GLU A 21 -11.87 -55.41 8.93
C GLU A 21 -12.99 -55.60 7.92
N GLU A 22 -13.84 -54.62 7.66
CA GLU A 22 -14.82 -54.65 6.59
C GLU A 22 -14.11 -54.79 5.25
N LEU A 23 -13.00 -54.02 5.02
CA LEU A 23 -12.20 -54.08 3.83
C LEU A 23 -11.55 -55.47 3.65
N ARG A 24 -10.98 -56.04 4.71
CA ARG A 24 -10.35 -57.38 4.74
C ARG A 24 -11.31 -58.48 4.39
N ASN A 25 -12.57 -58.33 4.75
CA ASN A 25 -13.62 -59.34 4.60
C ASN A 25 -14.43 -59.16 3.30
N ILE A 26 -14.11 -58.22 2.43
CA ILE A 26 -14.75 -58.10 1.12
C ILE A 26 -14.47 -59.37 0.31
N VAL A 27 -15.52 -59.96 -0.27
CA VAL A 27 -15.42 -61.15 -1.14
C VAL A 27 -14.98 -60.71 -2.54
N VAL A 28 -13.79 -61.13 -2.96
CA VAL A 28 -13.25 -60.85 -4.29
C VAL A 28 -13.81 -61.83 -5.33
N LYS A 29 -13.90 -63.12 -4.98
CA LYS A 29 -14.43 -64.17 -5.84
C LYS A 29 -14.96 -65.36 -5.00
N ASN A 30 -15.93 -66.05 -5.55
CA ASN A 30 -16.39 -67.31 -4.99
C ASN A 30 -15.98 -68.47 -5.91
N ILE A 31 -15.26 -69.48 -5.39
CA ILE A 31 -14.83 -70.66 -6.14
C ILE A 31 -15.43 -71.86 -5.43
N ASN A 32 -16.33 -72.59 -6.14
CA ASN A 32 -16.96 -73.79 -5.67
C ASN A 32 -17.62 -73.63 -4.28
N GLY A 33 -18.26 -72.50 -4.01
CA GLY A 33 -18.92 -72.22 -2.74
C GLY A 33 -17.99 -71.63 -1.65
N THR A 34 -16.68 -71.55 -1.90
CA THR A 34 -15.73 -70.97 -0.94
C THR A 34 -15.41 -69.50 -1.34
N PRO A 35 -15.73 -68.51 -0.47
CA PRO A 35 -15.40 -67.13 -0.77
C PRO A 35 -13.91 -66.85 -0.59
N ILE A 36 -13.31 -66.20 -1.55
CA ILE A 36 -11.93 -65.67 -1.47
C ILE A 36 -12.07 -64.20 -1.04
N LEU A 37 -11.54 -63.87 0.13
CA LEU A 37 -11.59 -62.53 0.74
C LEU A 37 -10.33 -61.75 0.33
N VAL A 38 -10.41 -60.41 0.46
CA VAL A 38 -9.24 -59.52 0.22
C VAL A 38 -8.07 -59.92 1.10
N LYS A 39 -8.27 -60.26 2.37
CA LYS A 39 -7.22 -60.75 3.31
C LYS A 39 -6.50 -62.01 2.87
N ASN A 40 -7.10 -62.82 1.97
CA ASN A 40 -6.45 -64.00 1.44
C ASN A 40 -5.49 -63.71 0.27
N LEU A 41 -5.59 -62.48 -0.31
CA LEU A 41 -4.85 -62.07 -1.51
C LEU A 41 -3.86 -60.96 -1.21
N ALA A 42 -4.15 -60.08 -0.23
CA ALA A 42 -3.38 -58.91 0.07
C ALA A 42 -3.36 -58.60 1.58
N ASP A 43 -2.30 -57.99 2.01
CA ASP A 43 -2.19 -57.42 3.35
C ASP A 43 -2.86 -56.00 3.38
N VAL A 44 -3.90 -55.88 4.17
CA VAL A 44 -4.66 -54.62 4.31
C VAL A 44 -4.22 -53.92 5.58
N ARG A 45 -3.58 -52.77 5.41
CA ARG A 45 -3.08 -51.97 6.51
C ARG A 45 -3.32 -50.45 6.25
N GLU A 46 -3.41 -49.71 7.31
CA GLU A 46 -3.40 -48.27 7.26
C GLU A 46 -1.99 -47.79 6.93
N SER A 47 -1.88 -46.79 6.04
CA SER A 47 -0.60 -46.24 5.63
C SER A 47 -0.77 -44.77 5.29
N CYS A 48 0.32 -44.01 5.37
CA CYS A 48 0.37 -42.62 4.93
C CYS A 48 0.56 -42.53 3.42
N LEU A 49 0.03 -41.46 2.82
CA LEU A 49 0.34 -41.12 1.44
C LEU A 49 1.84 -40.82 1.30
N PRO A 50 2.48 -41.19 0.17
CA PRO A 50 3.87 -40.82 -0.08
C PRO A 50 4.04 -39.30 0.01
N ARG A 51 5.01 -38.85 0.77
CA ARG A 51 5.33 -37.44 0.87
C ARG A 51 5.92 -36.92 -0.45
N LEU A 52 5.44 -35.76 -0.89
CA LEU A 52 5.94 -35.08 -2.09
C LEU A 52 6.85 -33.91 -1.73
N GLY A 53 6.89 -33.50 -0.49
CA GLY A 53 7.73 -32.45 0.03
C GLY A 53 7.78 -32.43 1.56
N GLN A 54 8.60 -31.55 2.09
CA GLN A 54 8.74 -31.29 3.51
C GLN A 54 9.05 -29.82 3.74
N VAL A 55 8.52 -29.25 4.82
CA VAL A 55 8.87 -27.93 5.30
C VAL A 55 9.55 -28.08 6.65
N GLY A 56 10.67 -27.39 6.85
CA GLY A 56 11.39 -27.38 8.11
C GLY A 56 11.65 -25.93 8.57
N ARG A 57 11.61 -25.71 9.87
CA ARG A 57 11.85 -24.39 10.48
C ARG A 57 12.89 -24.53 11.59
N MET A 58 13.89 -23.67 11.58
CA MET A 58 15.00 -23.73 12.56
C MET A 58 15.62 -25.13 12.60
N ASP A 59 15.55 -25.82 13.75
CA ASP A 59 15.96 -27.20 13.92
C ASP A 59 14.77 -28.19 13.84
N GLU A 60 13.54 -27.70 13.57
CA GLU A 60 12.32 -28.50 13.53
C GLU A 60 11.98 -28.89 12.09
N ASP A 61 11.52 -30.13 11.94
CA ASP A 61 10.99 -30.68 10.69
C ASP A 61 9.46 -30.84 10.79
N ASP A 62 8.77 -30.87 9.65
CA ASP A 62 7.33 -31.06 9.57
C ASP A 62 6.46 -29.88 10.05
N VAL A 63 6.61 -28.77 9.38
CA VAL A 63 5.77 -27.58 9.56
C VAL A 63 4.61 -27.56 8.55
N VAL A 64 3.46 -27.06 8.94
CA VAL A 64 2.30 -26.89 8.06
C VAL A 64 2.28 -25.48 7.51
N GLU A 65 2.14 -25.36 6.19
CA GLU A 65 2.01 -24.06 5.53
C GLU A 65 0.53 -23.72 5.29
N GLY A 66 0.14 -22.50 5.63
CA GLY A 66 -1.19 -21.97 5.34
C GLY A 66 -1.17 -21.04 4.12
N ILE A 67 -2.17 -21.17 3.24
CA ILE A 67 -2.28 -20.35 2.02
C ILE A 67 -3.51 -19.46 2.10
N VAL A 68 -3.31 -18.15 1.85
CA VAL A 68 -4.40 -17.16 1.75
C VAL A 68 -4.87 -17.04 0.30
N ARG A 69 -6.19 -17.04 0.11
CA ARG A 69 -6.80 -16.92 -1.21
C ARG A 69 -6.54 -15.55 -1.82
N LYS A 70 -6.15 -15.51 -3.08
CA LYS A 70 -5.92 -14.28 -3.84
C LYS A 70 -7.21 -13.48 -4.02
N GLY A 71 -7.16 -12.18 -3.75
CA GLY A 71 -8.26 -11.23 -3.95
C GLY A 71 -9.00 -10.81 -2.67
N GLU A 72 -8.68 -11.44 -1.53
CA GLU A 72 -9.18 -11.01 -0.23
C GLU A 72 -8.32 -9.84 0.33
N ASN A 73 -8.87 -9.12 1.31
CA ASN A 73 -8.11 -8.09 2.04
C ASN A 73 -7.09 -8.76 2.98
N PRO A 74 -5.77 -8.64 2.74
CA PRO A 74 -4.79 -9.35 3.54
C PRO A 74 -4.87 -9.02 5.03
N GLY A 75 -5.08 -7.76 5.41
CA GLY A 75 -5.13 -7.34 6.82
C GLY A 75 -6.30 -7.99 7.58
N GLU A 76 -7.50 -8.03 7.00
CA GLU A 76 -8.66 -8.67 7.64
C GLU A 76 -8.48 -10.19 7.76
N VAL A 77 -7.91 -10.82 6.72
CA VAL A 77 -7.66 -12.27 6.71
C VAL A 77 -6.60 -12.63 7.73
N ILE A 78 -5.48 -11.89 7.79
CA ILE A 78 -4.38 -12.15 8.73
C ILE A 78 -4.84 -11.96 10.17
N SER A 79 -5.55 -10.87 10.49
CA SER A 79 -6.03 -10.64 11.84
C SER A 79 -7.05 -11.70 12.29
N GLY A 80 -7.95 -12.13 11.39
CA GLY A 80 -8.87 -13.23 11.65
C GLY A 80 -8.16 -14.58 11.84
N LEU A 81 -7.09 -14.82 11.06
CA LEU A 81 -6.26 -16.01 11.17
C LEU A 81 -5.50 -16.05 12.50
N LYS A 82 -4.88 -14.94 12.91
CA LYS A 82 -4.18 -14.82 14.21
C LYS A 82 -5.12 -15.12 15.37
N ALA A 83 -6.29 -14.48 15.39
CA ALA A 83 -7.29 -14.74 16.43
C ALA A 83 -7.72 -16.23 16.48
N LYS A 84 -7.78 -16.89 15.31
CA LYS A 84 -8.11 -18.33 15.24
C LYS A 84 -6.94 -19.22 15.66
N ILE A 85 -5.70 -18.83 15.37
CA ILE A 85 -4.48 -19.51 15.84
C ILE A 85 -4.42 -19.46 17.38
N ASP A 86 -4.65 -18.28 17.96
CA ASP A 86 -4.67 -18.12 19.42
C ASP A 86 -5.74 -19.02 20.07
N GLU A 87 -6.96 -19.02 19.52
CA GLU A 87 -8.03 -19.91 19.98
C GLU A 87 -7.66 -21.39 19.87
N LEU A 88 -7.00 -21.80 18.78
CA LEU A 88 -6.56 -23.19 18.58
C LEU A 88 -5.46 -23.57 19.57
N ASN A 89 -4.45 -22.73 19.73
CA ASN A 89 -3.33 -22.98 20.65
C ASN A 89 -3.78 -23.02 22.11
N GLU A 90 -4.71 -22.15 22.52
CA GLU A 90 -5.16 -22.08 23.91
C GLU A 90 -6.16 -23.17 24.31
N ASN A 91 -7.08 -23.54 23.38
CA ASN A 91 -8.26 -24.28 23.77
C ASN A 91 -8.45 -25.65 23.07
N ILE A 92 -7.76 -25.89 21.96
CA ILE A 92 -8.09 -27.03 21.08
C ILE A 92 -6.90 -27.96 20.88
N LEU A 93 -5.71 -27.44 20.69
CA LEU A 93 -4.52 -28.24 20.39
C LEU A 93 -3.98 -28.92 21.67
N PRO A 94 -3.42 -30.14 21.54
CA PRO A 94 -2.64 -30.74 22.59
C PRO A 94 -1.47 -29.86 23.03
N SER A 95 -1.01 -29.99 24.26
CA SER A 95 0.04 -29.18 24.85
C SER A 95 1.43 -29.33 24.20
N ASP A 96 1.61 -30.31 23.36
CA ASP A 96 2.81 -30.65 22.60
C ASP A 96 2.73 -30.18 21.14
N VAL A 97 1.64 -29.51 20.74
CA VAL A 97 1.41 -28.98 19.39
C VAL A 97 1.07 -27.50 19.46
N GLU A 98 1.82 -26.69 18.73
CA GLU A 98 1.60 -25.25 18.65
C GLU A 98 1.65 -24.79 17.18
N ILE A 99 0.76 -23.87 16.81
CA ILE A 99 0.80 -23.19 15.52
C ILE A 99 1.57 -21.89 15.71
N VAL A 100 2.70 -21.77 15.03
CA VAL A 100 3.60 -20.60 15.09
C VAL A 100 3.65 -19.91 13.73
N PRO A 101 3.25 -18.65 13.60
CA PRO A 101 3.46 -17.88 12.38
C PRO A 101 4.97 -17.70 12.10
N PHE A 102 5.41 -17.99 10.88
CA PHE A 102 6.82 -17.84 10.50
C PHE A 102 7.06 -16.70 9.52
N TYR A 103 6.05 -16.32 8.74
CA TYR A 103 6.09 -15.20 7.82
C TYR A 103 4.77 -14.44 7.91
N ASP A 104 4.84 -13.20 8.33
CA ASP A 104 3.69 -12.34 8.50
C ASP A 104 3.84 -11.07 7.68
N ARG A 105 2.95 -10.89 6.71
CA ARG A 105 2.90 -9.65 5.92
C ARG A 105 2.29 -8.47 6.66
N GLU A 106 1.64 -8.70 7.79
CA GLU A 106 1.04 -7.62 8.58
C GLU A 106 2.13 -6.67 9.10
N ASP A 107 3.29 -7.19 9.51
CA ASP A 107 4.43 -6.38 9.93
C ASP A 107 4.87 -5.38 8.84
N LEU A 108 4.90 -5.83 7.57
CA LEU A 108 5.21 -4.97 6.43
C LEU A 108 4.09 -3.96 6.14
N VAL A 109 2.84 -4.39 6.25
CA VAL A 109 1.68 -3.52 6.05
C VAL A 109 1.62 -2.47 7.15
N ASP A 110 1.84 -2.85 8.41
CA ASP A 110 1.83 -1.95 9.56
C ASP A 110 2.97 -0.93 9.51
N LEU A 111 4.20 -1.39 9.22
CA LEU A 111 5.35 -0.51 9.01
C LEU A 111 5.05 0.51 7.91
N ALA A 112 4.45 0.04 6.86
CA ALA A 112 4.08 0.84 5.72
C ALA A 112 2.97 1.84 6.02
N VAL A 113 1.90 1.44 6.69
CA VAL A 113 0.80 2.32 7.14
C VAL A 113 1.33 3.34 8.14
N HIS A 114 2.17 2.92 9.08
CA HIS A 114 2.80 3.80 10.06
C HIS A 114 3.68 4.86 9.36
N THR A 115 4.56 4.43 8.45
CA THR A 115 5.44 5.32 7.69
C THR A 115 4.64 6.33 6.86
N VAL A 116 3.60 5.88 6.17
CA VAL A 116 2.73 6.77 5.39
C VAL A 116 1.98 7.75 6.27
N THR A 117 1.41 7.28 7.37
CA THR A 117 0.68 8.16 8.30
C THR A 117 1.61 9.19 8.93
N HIS A 118 2.80 8.79 9.33
CA HIS A 118 3.83 9.69 9.85
C HIS A 118 4.22 10.74 8.81
N ASN A 119 4.57 10.34 7.60
CA ASN A 119 4.94 11.25 6.51
C ASN A 119 3.80 12.20 6.13
N LEU A 120 2.56 11.72 6.18
CA LEU A 120 1.37 12.51 5.91
C LEU A 120 1.19 13.61 6.97
N VAL A 121 1.28 13.26 8.25
CA VAL A 121 1.16 14.22 9.35
C VAL A 121 2.32 15.22 9.32
N GLU A 122 3.55 14.73 9.15
CA GLU A 122 4.74 15.57 9.07
C GLU A 122 4.68 16.51 7.87
N GLY A 123 4.27 16.02 6.69
CA GLY A 123 4.09 16.82 5.49
C GLY A 123 3.02 17.90 5.66
N ILE A 124 1.88 17.60 6.27
CA ILE A 124 0.84 18.59 6.58
C ILE A 124 1.38 19.66 7.53
N LEU A 125 2.08 19.26 8.59
CA LEU A 125 2.67 20.17 9.56
C LEU A 125 3.73 21.08 8.93
N LEU A 126 4.65 20.49 8.15
CA LEU A 126 5.71 21.21 7.48
C LEU A 126 5.14 22.25 6.50
N VAL A 127 4.20 21.84 5.65
CA VAL A 127 3.58 22.72 4.67
C VAL A 127 2.77 23.83 5.38
N THR A 128 2.03 23.49 6.43
CA THR A 128 1.31 24.48 7.25
C THR A 128 2.27 25.49 7.89
N PHE A 129 3.40 25.02 8.39
CA PHE A 129 4.44 25.87 8.97
C PHE A 129 5.07 26.80 7.94
N ILE A 130 5.38 26.31 6.75
CA ILE A 130 5.90 27.12 5.64
C ILE A 130 4.87 28.20 5.25
N VAL A 131 3.61 27.82 5.05
CA VAL A 131 2.53 28.77 4.74
C VAL A 131 2.37 29.81 5.85
N PHE A 132 2.49 29.40 7.11
CA PHE A 132 2.46 30.34 8.25
C PHE A 132 3.62 31.33 8.20
N ILE A 133 4.82 30.90 7.89
CA ILE A 133 5.99 31.79 7.75
C ILE A 133 5.74 32.81 6.64
N PHE A 134 5.28 32.37 5.47
CA PHE A 134 5.09 33.25 4.32
C PHE A 134 3.89 34.19 4.47
N MET A 135 2.76 33.71 4.98
CA MET A 135 1.54 34.51 5.14
C MET A 135 1.56 35.41 6.39
N ALA A 136 2.38 35.05 7.39
CA ALA A 136 2.51 35.72 8.68
C ALA A 136 1.17 36.02 9.42
N ASP A 137 0.11 35.29 9.03
CA ASP A 137 -1.22 35.39 9.66
C ASP A 137 -1.80 33.97 9.85
N TRP A 138 -2.05 33.58 11.10
CA TRP A 138 -2.58 32.29 11.46
C TRP A 138 -3.97 31.99 10.86
N ARG A 139 -4.78 33.04 10.58
CA ARG A 139 -6.12 32.88 10.01
C ARG A 139 -6.08 32.43 8.57
N THR A 140 -5.21 33.04 7.76
CA THR A 140 -4.98 32.66 6.37
C THR A 140 -4.36 31.26 6.30
N THR A 141 -3.40 30.98 7.19
CA THR A 141 -2.79 29.64 7.31
C THR A 141 -3.82 28.58 7.65
N ALA A 142 -4.71 28.83 8.62
CA ALA A 142 -5.77 27.90 9.00
C ALA A 142 -6.73 27.58 7.83
N VAL A 143 -7.08 28.59 7.01
CA VAL A 143 -7.91 28.36 5.81
C VAL A 143 -7.23 27.40 4.84
N VAL A 144 -5.93 27.58 4.61
CA VAL A 144 -5.17 26.74 3.69
C VAL A 144 -4.95 25.33 4.28
N ALA A 145 -4.57 25.26 5.56
CA ALA A 145 -4.25 23.99 6.21
C ALA A 145 -5.43 23.00 6.24
N VAL A 146 -6.66 23.50 6.39
CA VAL A 146 -7.87 22.66 6.39
C VAL A 146 -8.13 22.02 5.03
N ILE A 147 -7.66 22.61 3.94
CA ILE A 147 -7.89 22.06 2.59
C ILE A 147 -7.16 20.75 2.37
N ILE A 148 -5.98 20.57 2.96
CA ILE A 148 -5.16 19.35 2.77
C ILE A 148 -5.92 18.11 3.23
N PRO A 149 -6.32 17.98 4.51
CA PRO A 149 -7.02 16.79 4.98
C PRO A 149 -8.36 16.59 4.27
N LEU A 150 -9.09 17.67 3.93
CA LEU A 150 -10.35 17.55 3.22
C LEU A 150 -10.17 17.04 1.79
N ALA A 151 -9.14 17.49 1.08
CA ALA A 151 -8.82 17.01 -0.26
C ALA A 151 -8.42 15.51 -0.26
N LEU A 152 -7.67 15.08 0.77
CA LEU A 152 -7.31 13.68 0.95
C LEU A 152 -8.52 12.81 1.29
N LEU A 153 -9.37 13.26 2.21
CA LEU A 153 -10.61 12.56 2.54
C LEU A 153 -11.52 12.41 1.31
N PHE A 154 -11.61 13.44 0.49
CA PHE A 154 -12.33 13.37 -0.78
C PHE A 154 -11.73 12.31 -1.70
N ALA A 155 -10.40 12.26 -1.83
CA ALA A 155 -9.72 11.24 -2.63
C ALA A 155 -10.00 9.82 -2.12
N PHE A 156 -9.93 9.61 -0.80
CA PHE A 156 -10.21 8.30 -0.18
C PHE A 156 -11.67 7.87 -0.36
N ILE A 157 -12.62 8.79 -0.26
CA ILE A 157 -14.03 8.51 -0.56
C ILE A 157 -14.19 8.06 -2.03
N CYS A 158 -13.58 8.76 -2.97
CA CYS A 158 -13.64 8.40 -4.39
C CYS A 158 -13.01 7.03 -4.66
N LEU A 159 -11.84 6.72 -4.07
CA LEU A 159 -11.20 5.42 -4.18
C LEU A 159 -12.08 4.30 -3.61
N HIS A 160 -12.68 4.53 -2.45
CA HIS A 160 -13.59 3.57 -1.83
C HIS A 160 -14.82 3.28 -2.70
N ILE A 161 -15.45 4.32 -3.27
CA ILE A 161 -16.59 4.16 -4.20
C ILE A 161 -16.20 3.36 -5.45
N MET A 162 -14.96 3.49 -5.92
CA MET A 162 -14.45 2.75 -7.07
C MET A 162 -13.98 1.32 -6.72
N GLY A 163 -14.05 0.91 -5.45
CA GLY A 163 -13.57 -0.39 -5.00
C GLY A 163 -12.05 -0.55 -5.11
N MET A 164 -11.30 0.56 -5.10
CA MET A 164 -9.85 0.55 -5.19
C MET A 164 -9.22 0.59 -3.80
N SER A 165 -8.23 -0.26 -3.57
CA SER A 165 -7.42 -0.20 -2.36
C SER A 165 -6.40 0.95 -2.45
N ALA A 166 -6.22 1.67 -1.35
CA ALA A 166 -5.11 2.60 -1.21
C ALA A 166 -3.79 1.81 -1.16
N ASN A 167 -2.89 2.12 -2.08
CA ASN A 167 -1.61 1.46 -2.15
C ASN A 167 -0.54 2.41 -1.55
N LEU A 168 0.49 1.81 -0.95
CA LEU A 168 1.57 2.50 -0.26
C LEU A 168 2.27 3.54 -1.13
N LEU A 169 2.60 3.16 -2.38
CA LEU A 169 3.23 4.04 -3.36
C LEU A 169 2.35 5.25 -3.67
N SER A 170 1.02 5.05 -3.75
CA SER A 170 0.10 6.14 -4.04
C SER A 170 -0.02 7.13 -2.88
N MET A 171 0.06 6.65 -1.65
CA MET A 171 -0.04 7.48 -0.44
C MET A 171 1.29 8.19 -0.13
N GLY A 172 2.44 7.51 -0.33
CA GLY A 172 3.76 8.08 -0.09
C GLY A 172 4.19 9.13 -1.11
N ALA A 173 3.61 9.10 -2.31
CA ALA A 173 3.92 10.05 -3.39
C ALA A 173 2.97 11.26 -3.46
N ILE A 174 2.10 11.44 -2.45
CA ILE A 174 1.20 12.59 -2.40
C ILE A 174 2.01 13.88 -2.16
N ASP A 175 2.00 14.77 -3.13
CA ASP A 175 2.60 16.10 -3.00
C ASP A 175 1.56 17.10 -2.45
N PHE A 176 1.72 17.42 -1.18
CA PHE A 176 0.85 18.39 -0.49
C PHE A 176 0.99 19.80 -1.05
N GLY A 177 2.17 20.16 -1.58
CA GLY A 177 2.42 21.44 -2.21
C GLY A 177 1.52 21.68 -3.41
N ILE A 178 1.43 20.69 -4.30
CA ILE A 178 0.58 20.76 -5.49
C ILE A 178 -0.91 20.83 -5.10
N ILE A 179 -1.31 20.12 -4.03
CA ILE A 179 -2.70 20.12 -3.56
C ILE A 179 -3.13 21.52 -3.09
N ILE A 180 -2.30 22.19 -2.27
CA ILE A 180 -2.68 23.46 -1.65
C ILE A 180 -2.42 24.72 -2.50
N ASP A 181 -1.62 24.61 -3.54
CA ASP A 181 -1.18 25.76 -4.36
C ASP A 181 -2.36 26.68 -4.75
N GLY A 182 -3.44 26.11 -5.28
CA GLY A 182 -4.64 26.87 -5.61
C GLY A 182 -5.28 27.57 -4.40
N ALA A 183 -5.27 26.93 -3.24
CA ALA A 183 -5.83 27.51 -2.01
C ALA A 183 -4.98 28.67 -1.50
N VAL A 184 -3.66 28.56 -1.56
CA VAL A 184 -2.72 29.64 -1.20
C VAL A 184 -2.96 30.85 -2.09
N VAL A 185 -2.98 30.66 -3.41
CA VAL A 185 -3.23 31.77 -4.37
C VAL A 185 -4.59 32.43 -4.16
N MET A 186 -5.62 31.65 -3.85
CA MET A 186 -6.97 32.16 -3.58
C MET A 186 -7.01 32.98 -2.28
N VAL A 187 -6.46 32.45 -1.19
CA VAL A 187 -6.43 33.11 0.13
C VAL A 187 -5.58 34.37 0.08
N GLU A 188 -4.40 34.29 -0.53
CA GLU A 188 -3.52 35.45 -0.69
C GLU A 188 -4.20 36.55 -1.47
N GLY A 189 -4.81 36.23 -2.63
CA GLY A 189 -5.54 37.19 -3.43
C GLY A 189 -6.65 37.88 -2.64
N ILE A 190 -7.44 37.15 -1.86
CA ILE A 190 -8.48 37.69 -1.00
C ILE A 190 -7.87 38.56 0.12
N PHE A 191 -6.80 38.09 0.76
CA PHE A 191 -6.13 38.79 1.84
C PHE A 191 -5.57 40.15 1.35
N VAL A 192 -4.85 40.16 0.25
CA VAL A 192 -4.28 41.39 -0.34
C VAL A 192 -5.37 42.37 -0.77
N ALA A 193 -6.48 41.91 -1.34
CA ALA A 193 -7.61 42.74 -1.69
C ALA A 193 -8.25 43.40 -0.44
N LEU A 194 -8.39 42.61 0.64
CA LEU A 194 -8.91 43.10 1.92
C LEU A 194 -7.97 44.11 2.59
N ASP A 195 -6.66 43.83 2.61
CA ASP A 195 -5.64 44.75 3.16
C ASP A 195 -5.59 46.08 2.38
N ARG A 196 -5.60 46.00 1.04
CA ARG A 196 -5.69 47.21 0.21
C ARG A 196 -6.91 48.05 0.56
N LYS A 197 -8.07 47.41 0.69
CA LYS A 197 -9.31 48.14 1.07
C LYS A 197 -9.24 48.71 2.47
N ALA A 198 -8.63 47.99 3.42
CA ALA A 198 -8.41 48.48 4.77
C ALA A 198 -7.50 49.71 4.81
N LYS A 199 -6.47 49.77 3.96
CA LYS A 199 -5.58 50.94 3.80
C LYS A 199 -6.30 52.13 3.17
N GLU A 200 -7.21 51.89 2.21
CA GLU A 200 -8.00 52.94 1.55
C GLU A 200 -9.02 53.60 2.48
N VAL A 201 -9.81 52.82 3.22
CA VAL A 201 -10.96 53.36 4.01
C VAL A 201 -10.63 53.52 5.48
N GLY A 202 -9.48 53.09 5.94
CA GLY A 202 -9.08 53.07 7.33
C GLY A 202 -9.69 51.90 8.12
N MET A 203 -8.95 51.43 9.12
CA MET A 203 -9.30 50.20 9.88
C MET A 203 -10.66 50.29 10.62
N PRO A 204 -11.05 51.42 11.23
CA PRO A 204 -12.34 51.55 11.91
C PRO A 204 -13.53 51.36 10.95
N VAL A 205 -13.47 51.96 9.77
CA VAL A 205 -14.51 51.84 8.72
C VAL A 205 -14.49 50.43 8.13
N PHE A 206 -13.32 49.91 7.83
CA PHE A 206 -13.13 48.55 7.32
C PHE A 206 -13.75 47.49 8.22
N ASN A 207 -13.58 47.59 9.53
CA ASN A 207 -14.13 46.59 10.45
C ASN A 207 -15.66 46.57 10.50
N ARG A 208 -16.32 47.69 10.10
CA ARG A 208 -17.80 47.85 10.10
C ARG A 208 -18.42 47.49 8.75
N MET A 209 -17.66 47.52 7.65
CA MET A 209 -18.20 47.26 6.32
C MET A 209 -18.39 45.78 6.04
N SER A 210 -19.32 45.48 5.14
CA SER A 210 -19.47 44.12 4.58
C SER A 210 -18.35 43.83 3.57
N LYS A 211 -17.65 42.71 3.77
CA LYS A 211 -16.51 42.28 2.93
C LYS A 211 -16.90 41.26 1.88
N MET A 212 -18.14 40.75 1.95
CA MET A 212 -18.60 39.64 1.10
C MET A 212 -18.50 39.98 -0.39
N GLY A 213 -18.85 41.19 -0.78
CA GLY A 213 -18.76 41.66 -2.17
C GLY A 213 -17.32 41.61 -2.71
N LEU A 214 -16.37 42.12 -1.89
CA LEU A 214 -14.95 42.14 -2.23
C LEU A 214 -14.36 40.70 -2.32
N ILE A 215 -14.67 39.89 -1.34
CA ILE A 215 -14.23 38.47 -1.34
C ILE A 215 -14.79 37.75 -2.57
N ARG A 216 -16.07 37.92 -2.90
CA ARG A 216 -16.72 37.30 -4.05
C ARG A 216 -16.09 37.77 -5.39
N SER A 217 -15.83 39.06 -5.54
CA SER A 217 -15.21 39.60 -6.78
C SER A 217 -13.79 39.08 -6.95
N THR A 218 -12.98 39.09 -5.89
CA THR A 218 -11.60 38.60 -5.92
C THR A 218 -11.57 37.09 -6.15
N ALA A 219 -12.41 36.32 -5.48
CA ALA A 219 -12.52 34.89 -5.70
C ALA A 219 -12.91 34.55 -7.15
N LYS A 220 -13.86 35.31 -7.75
CA LYS A 220 -14.23 35.14 -9.16
C LYS A 220 -13.07 35.46 -10.11
N GLU A 221 -12.29 36.48 -9.82
CA GLU A 221 -11.11 36.86 -10.61
C GLU A 221 -10.04 35.75 -10.59
N LYS A 222 -9.73 35.21 -9.38
CA LYS A 222 -8.71 34.18 -9.20
C LYS A 222 -9.17 32.79 -9.65
N ALA A 223 -10.48 32.51 -9.57
CA ALA A 223 -11.07 31.21 -9.88
C ALA A 223 -10.65 30.67 -11.25
N LYS A 224 -10.62 31.54 -12.28
CA LYS A 224 -10.25 31.14 -13.63
C LYS A 224 -8.81 30.61 -13.70
N ALA A 225 -7.87 31.32 -13.09
CA ALA A 225 -6.46 30.92 -13.09
C ALA A 225 -6.24 29.63 -12.30
N VAL A 226 -6.86 29.51 -11.11
CA VAL A 226 -6.80 28.32 -10.27
C VAL A 226 -7.40 27.11 -10.99
N PHE A 227 -8.55 27.27 -11.64
CA PHE A 227 -9.21 26.18 -12.36
C PHE A 227 -8.33 25.64 -13.49
N PHE A 228 -7.82 26.53 -14.36
CA PHE A 228 -6.99 26.07 -15.49
C PHE A 228 -5.64 25.50 -15.02
N SER A 229 -5.01 26.08 -13.98
CA SER A 229 -3.79 25.52 -13.40
C SER A 229 -3.99 24.09 -12.94
N LYS A 230 -5.04 23.82 -12.15
CA LYS A 230 -5.35 22.46 -11.69
C LYS A 230 -5.74 21.51 -12.82
N LEU A 231 -6.51 22.00 -13.80
CA LEU A 231 -6.89 21.20 -14.96
C LEU A 231 -5.66 20.74 -15.76
N ILE A 232 -4.67 21.62 -15.95
CA ILE A 232 -3.42 21.28 -16.62
C ILE A 232 -2.69 20.16 -15.86
N ILE A 233 -2.58 20.26 -14.54
CA ILE A 233 -1.92 19.24 -13.72
C ILE A 233 -2.67 17.89 -13.80
N ILE A 234 -3.99 17.90 -13.69
CA ILE A 234 -4.81 16.70 -13.84
C ILE A 234 -4.64 16.08 -15.25
N THR A 235 -4.61 16.92 -16.28
CA THR A 235 -4.39 16.46 -17.65
C THR A 235 -3.01 15.83 -17.85
N ALA A 236 -1.99 16.32 -17.14
CA ALA A 236 -0.65 15.75 -17.16
C ALA A 236 -0.57 14.35 -16.56
N LEU A 237 -1.55 13.93 -15.75
CA LEU A 237 -1.65 12.57 -15.21
C LEU A 237 -2.27 11.57 -16.20
N ILE A 238 -2.97 12.03 -17.25
CA ILE A 238 -3.66 11.15 -18.21
C ILE A 238 -2.74 10.09 -18.84
N PRO A 239 -1.49 10.40 -19.25
CA PRO A 239 -0.60 9.39 -19.81
C PRO A 239 -0.33 8.19 -18.89
N ILE A 240 -0.43 8.36 -17.57
CA ILE A 240 -0.21 7.27 -16.60
C ILE A 240 -1.27 6.17 -16.75
N PHE A 241 -2.48 6.51 -17.16
CA PHE A 241 -3.56 5.54 -17.40
C PHE A 241 -3.35 4.69 -18.67
N SER A 242 -2.41 5.06 -19.53
CA SER A 242 -2.04 4.25 -20.70
C SER A 242 -1.07 3.12 -20.36
N PHE A 243 -0.49 3.11 -19.17
CA PHE A 243 0.39 2.04 -18.71
C PHE A 243 -0.36 0.72 -18.58
N GLN A 244 0.29 -0.37 -18.98
CA GLN A 244 -0.28 -1.71 -18.99
C GLN A 244 0.53 -2.64 -18.09
N LYS A 245 0.01 -3.86 -17.87
CA LYS A 245 0.68 -4.92 -17.10
C LYS A 245 1.09 -4.45 -15.68
N VAL A 246 2.37 -4.60 -15.35
CA VAL A 246 2.91 -4.31 -14.01
C VAL A 246 2.94 -2.81 -13.75
N GLU A 247 3.42 -2.01 -14.69
CA GLU A 247 3.47 -0.54 -14.56
C GLU A 247 2.06 0.03 -14.34
N GLY A 248 1.07 -0.45 -15.10
CA GLY A 248 -0.32 -0.03 -14.93
C GLY A 248 -0.86 -0.34 -13.55
N LYS A 249 -0.58 -1.54 -13.01
CA LYS A 249 -1.01 -1.92 -11.66
C LYS A 249 -0.35 -1.09 -10.55
N MET A 250 0.89 -0.63 -10.76
CA MET A 250 1.62 0.17 -9.77
C MET A 250 1.24 1.66 -9.84
N PHE A 251 1.18 2.24 -11.03
CA PHE A 251 1.04 3.68 -11.20
C PHE A 251 -0.41 4.15 -11.35
N SER A 252 -1.35 3.29 -11.80
CA SER A 252 -2.76 3.70 -11.90
C SER A 252 -3.37 4.12 -10.56
N PRO A 253 -3.18 3.38 -9.43
CA PRO A 253 -3.66 3.84 -8.13
C PRO A 253 -3.10 5.20 -7.72
N LEU A 254 -1.82 5.48 -8.03
CA LEU A 254 -1.19 6.77 -7.79
C LEU A 254 -1.89 7.89 -8.56
N ALA A 255 -2.11 7.68 -9.86
CA ALA A 255 -2.77 8.67 -10.71
C ALA A 255 -4.22 8.95 -10.27
N TYR A 256 -4.97 7.92 -9.86
CA TYR A 256 -6.32 8.09 -9.30
C TYR A 256 -6.29 8.85 -7.97
N THR A 257 -5.43 8.47 -7.03
CA THR A 257 -5.31 9.13 -5.73
C THR A 257 -4.97 10.60 -5.87
N LEU A 258 -3.93 10.91 -6.66
CA LEU A 258 -3.50 12.29 -6.89
C LEU A 258 -4.53 13.07 -7.69
N GLY A 259 -5.13 12.47 -8.72
CA GLY A 259 -6.18 13.09 -9.52
C GLY A 259 -7.42 13.45 -8.69
N PHE A 260 -7.89 12.55 -7.83
CA PHE A 260 -9.01 12.84 -6.92
C PHE A 260 -8.65 13.85 -5.85
N ALA A 261 -7.43 13.80 -5.29
CA ALA A 261 -6.98 14.81 -4.33
C ALA A 261 -6.94 16.22 -4.95
N LEU A 262 -6.45 16.32 -6.19
CA LEU A 262 -6.43 17.59 -6.95
C LEU A 262 -7.84 18.08 -7.29
N LEU A 263 -8.75 17.16 -7.66
CA LEU A 263 -10.14 17.49 -7.92
C LEU A 263 -10.85 17.97 -6.64
N GLY A 264 -10.66 17.28 -5.53
CA GLY A 264 -11.14 17.70 -4.21
C GLY A 264 -10.59 19.06 -3.79
N ALA A 265 -9.28 19.25 -3.94
CA ALA A 265 -8.63 20.52 -3.67
C ALA A 265 -9.17 21.66 -4.54
N LEU A 266 -9.45 21.41 -5.81
CA LEU A 266 -10.08 22.39 -6.70
C LEU A 266 -11.48 22.76 -6.22
N ILE A 267 -12.33 21.78 -5.90
CA ILE A 267 -13.68 22.02 -5.39
C ILE A 267 -13.64 22.84 -4.10
N PHE A 268 -12.82 22.43 -3.13
CA PHE A 268 -12.72 23.13 -1.86
C PHE A 268 -12.09 24.52 -1.99
N THR A 269 -11.12 24.68 -2.89
CA THR A 269 -10.52 25.99 -3.17
C THR A 269 -11.55 26.99 -3.72
N LEU A 270 -12.42 26.53 -4.61
CA LEU A 270 -13.41 27.42 -5.24
C LEU A 270 -14.65 27.66 -4.36
N THR A 271 -14.93 26.76 -3.43
CA THR A 271 -16.15 26.83 -2.57
C THR A 271 -15.82 27.19 -1.12
N LEU A 272 -15.01 26.35 -0.46
CA LEU A 272 -14.75 26.46 0.99
C LEU A 272 -13.82 27.62 1.31
N VAL A 273 -12.76 27.85 0.51
CA VAL A 273 -11.79 28.92 0.79
C VAL A 273 -12.42 30.31 0.85
N PRO A 274 -13.26 30.76 -0.12
CA PRO A 274 -13.94 32.05 -0.01
C PRO A 274 -14.86 32.14 1.22
N VAL A 275 -15.56 31.06 1.56
CA VAL A 275 -16.45 30.99 2.73
C VAL A 275 -15.64 31.12 4.02
N MET A 276 -14.61 30.29 4.20
CA MET A 276 -13.71 30.34 5.36
C MET A 276 -13.05 31.70 5.50
N SER A 277 -12.57 32.27 4.39
CA SER A 277 -12.00 33.62 4.37
C SER A 277 -13.02 34.68 4.83
N SER A 278 -14.30 34.55 4.45
CA SER A 278 -15.36 35.49 4.91
C SER A 278 -15.63 35.39 6.41
N ILE A 279 -15.39 34.22 7.03
CA ILE A 279 -15.58 33.98 8.46
C ILE A 279 -14.37 34.44 9.25
N LEU A 280 -13.17 34.05 8.85
CA LEU A 280 -11.93 34.24 9.60
C LEU A 280 -11.32 35.64 9.40
N LEU A 281 -11.41 36.22 8.18
CA LEU A 281 -10.80 37.51 7.84
C LEU A 281 -11.77 38.70 8.05
N LYS A 282 -12.61 38.64 9.09
CA LYS A 282 -13.62 39.68 9.37
C LYS A 282 -13.06 40.98 9.87
N LYS A 283 -12.02 40.97 10.70
CA LYS A 283 -11.51 42.15 11.43
C LYS A 283 -9.98 42.17 11.40
N ASN A 284 -9.42 43.37 11.49
CA ASN A 284 -7.98 43.63 11.64
C ASN A 284 -7.11 42.88 10.60
N VAL A 285 -7.55 42.90 9.35
CA VAL A 285 -6.76 42.36 8.23
C VAL A 285 -5.69 43.39 7.90
N ARG A 286 -4.44 43.06 8.20
CA ARG A 286 -3.27 43.88 7.88
C ARG A 286 -2.11 42.99 7.51
N GLU A 287 -1.50 43.28 6.37
CA GLU A 287 -0.28 42.61 5.94
C GLU A 287 0.82 42.87 6.96
N ARG A 288 1.38 41.84 7.55
CA ARG A 288 2.54 41.94 8.44
C ARG A 288 3.78 41.82 7.57
N SER A 289 4.68 42.78 7.65
CA SER A 289 5.97 42.69 7.00
C SER A 289 6.75 41.55 7.62
N ASN A 290 7.05 40.53 6.83
CA ASN A 290 7.92 39.40 7.20
C ASN A 290 9.31 39.69 6.62
N PHE A 291 10.34 39.73 7.47
CA PHE A 291 11.73 39.97 7.06
C PHE A 291 12.16 38.97 5.97
N LEU A 292 11.79 37.68 6.10
CA LEU A 292 12.13 36.64 5.14
C LEU A 292 11.51 36.93 3.76
N VAL A 293 10.22 37.27 3.75
CA VAL A 293 9.49 37.60 2.50
C VAL A 293 10.08 38.85 1.86
N HIS A 294 10.42 39.87 2.64
CA HIS A 294 11.04 41.09 2.13
C HIS A 294 12.42 40.82 1.54
N PHE A 295 13.26 40.07 2.24
CA PHE A 295 14.59 39.66 1.77
C PHE A 295 14.50 38.86 0.45
N ILE A 296 13.63 37.85 0.37
CA ILE A 296 13.45 37.03 -0.83
C ILE A 296 12.96 37.92 -1.98
N ARG A 297 11.99 38.80 -1.72
CA ARG A 297 11.44 39.71 -2.75
C ARG A 297 12.50 40.66 -3.31
N GLU A 298 13.31 41.27 -2.45
CA GLU A 298 14.38 42.19 -2.87
C GLU A 298 15.45 41.46 -3.69
N LYS A 299 15.89 40.27 -3.18
CA LYS A 299 16.92 39.49 -3.90
C LYS A 299 16.39 38.96 -5.23
N SER A 300 15.16 38.48 -5.27
CA SER A 300 14.55 38.03 -6.53
C SER A 300 14.35 39.17 -7.52
N ALA A 301 13.95 40.36 -7.05
CA ALA A 301 13.82 41.51 -7.91
C ALA A 301 15.18 41.99 -8.50
N ALA A 302 16.23 42.01 -7.66
CA ALA A 302 17.59 42.31 -8.09
C ALA A 302 18.11 41.29 -9.10
N LEU A 303 17.91 39.97 -8.81
CA LEU A 303 18.31 38.91 -9.74
C LEU A 303 17.57 38.99 -11.08
N PHE A 304 16.25 39.26 -11.02
CA PHE A 304 15.44 39.46 -12.22
C PHE A 304 15.95 40.66 -13.06
N ALA A 305 16.30 41.76 -12.40
CA ALA A 305 16.83 42.94 -13.09
C ALA A 305 18.15 42.62 -13.83
N ILE A 306 19.06 41.84 -13.20
CA ILE A 306 20.32 41.41 -13.82
C ILE A 306 20.04 40.53 -15.07
N PHE A 307 19.20 39.51 -14.92
CA PHE A 307 18.84 38.61 -16.00
C PHE A 307 18.08 39.33 -17.12
N HIS A 308 17.22 40.26 -16.77
CA HIS A 308 16.50 41.07 -17.76
C HIS A 308 17.43 42.00 -18.55
N ALA A 309 18.43 42.60 -17.90
CA ALA A 309 19.44 43.45 -18.53
C ALA A 309 20.34 42.65 -19.49
N HIS A 310 20.68 41.41 -19.13
CA HIS A 310 21.61 40.55 -19.86
C HIS A 310 20.90 39.36 -20.52
N ARG A 311 19.86 39.61 -21.34
CA ARG A 311 18.97 38.56 -21.92
C ARG A 311 19.72 37.46 -22.64
N LYS A 312 20.80 37.79 -23.42
CA LYS A 312 21.60 36.79 -24.16
C LYS A 312 22.35 35.85 -23.19
N LEU A 313 22.89 36.41 -22.09
CA LEU A 313 23.56 35.62 -21.06
C LEU A 313 22.56 34.71 -20.33
N SER A 314 21.38 35.21 -20.02
CA SER A 314 20.32 34.44 -19.37
C SER A 314 19.86 33.26 -20.23
N ILE A 315 19.66 33.47 -21.52
CA ILE A 315 19.30 32.39 -22.46
C ILE A 315 20.47 31.41 -22.57
N GLY A 316 21.71 31.89 -22.64
CA GLY A 316 22.91 31.06 -22.72
C GLY A 316 23.05 30.15 -21.46
N LEU A 317 22.87 30.72 -20.26
CA LEU A 317 22.91 29.96 -19.02
C LEU A 317 21.78 28.91 -18.94
N ALA A 318 20.56 29.26 -19.32
CA ALA A 318 19.45 28.34 -19.35
C ALA A 318 19.68 27.18 -20.34
N SER A 319 20.20 27.51 -21.55
CA SER A 319 20.54 26.50 -22.55
C SER A 319 21.70 25.60 -22.09
N LEU A 320 22.71 26.17 -21.42
CA LEU A 320 23.82 25.41 -20.86
C LEU A 320 23.32 24.46 -19.77
N ALA A 321 22.48 24.93 -18.84
CA ALA A 321 21.90 24.09 -17.78
C ALA A 321 21.07 22.96 -18.37
N GLY A 322 20.24 23.25 -19.41
CA GLY A 322 19.48 22.23 -20.12
C GLY A 322 20.38 21.21 -20.83
N GLY A 323 21.45 21.70 -21.50
CA GLY A 323 22.43 20.83 -22.16
C GLY A 323 23.19 19.93 -21.19
N VAL A 324 23.61 20.46 -20.04
CA VAL A 324 24.25 19.68 -18.98
C VAL A 324 23.28 18.66 -18.42
N GLY A 325 22.00 19.01 -18.18
CA GLY A 325 20.97 18.08 -17.74
C GLY A 325 20.76 16.92 -18.71
N LEU A 326 20.64 17.20 -20.01
CA LEU A 326 20.54 16.17 -21.05
C LEU A 326 21.78 15.29 -21.14
N PHE A 327 22.96 15.87 -20.98
CA PHE A 327 24.22 15.13 -20.95
C PHE A 327 24.27 14.19 -19.73
N LEU A 328 23.94 14.67 -18.55
CA LEU A 328 23.91 13.86 -17.32
C LEU A 328 22.84 12.75 -17.37
N TYR A 329 21.72 13.02 -18.04
CA TYR A 329 20.68 12.01 -18.23
C TYR A 329 21.20 10.73 -18.91
N SER A 330 22.18 10.87 -19.83
CA SER A 330 22.77 9.72 -20.52
C SER A 330 23.61 8.79 -19.62
N PHE A 331 23.98 9.23 -18.41
CA PHE A 331 24.71 8.43 -17.41
C PHE A 331 23.80 7.83 -16.35
N LEU A 332 22.51 8.16 -16.33
CA LEU A 332 21.56 7.55 -15.39
C LEU A 332 21.31 6.10 -15.78
N GLY A 333 21.57 5.18 -14.85
CA GLY A 333 21.14 3.79 -14.97
C GLY A 333 19.60 3.70 -14.97
N MET A 334 19.07 2.81 -15.79
CA MET A 334 17.62 2.53 -15.80
C MET A 334 17.37 1.23 -15.02
N GLU A 335 16.68 1.33 -13.90
CA GLU A 335 16.18 0.19 -13.15
C GLU A 335 14.66 0.13 -13.28
N PHE A 336 14.14 -1.09 -13.44
CA PHE A 336 12.69 -1.29 -13.63
C PHE A 336 11.91 -1.07 -12.32
N LEU A 337 12.47 -1.50 -11.20
CA LEU A 337 11.90 -1.34 -9.87
C LEU A 337 13.00 -0.94 -8.88
N PRO A 338 12.69 -0.08 -7.90
CA PRO A 338 13.62 0.17 -6.81
C PRO A 338 13.83 -1.13 -6.02
N GLN A 339 15.04 -1.32 -5.49
CA GLN A 339 15.32 -2.43 -4.59
C GLN A 339 14.52 -2.24 -3.31
N VAL A 340 13.59 -3.16 -3.05
CA VAL A 340 12.81 -3.19 -1.81
C VAL A 340 13.50 -4.18 -0.88
N ASN A 341 14.01 -3.68 0.24
CA ASN A 341 14.53 -4.53 1.31
C ASN A 341 13.38 -4.88 2.26
N GLU A 342 12.91 -6.11 2.21
CA GLU A 342 11.82 -6.62 3.05
C GLU A 342 12.33 -7.23 4.36
N GLY A 343 13.64 -7.14 4.65
CA GLY A 343 14.22 -7.77 5.84
C GLY A 343 14.33 -9.30 5.73
N ALA A 344 14.14 -9.86 4.54
CA ALA A 344 14.23 -11.29 4.31
C ALA A 344 15.03 -11.61 3.04
N ILE A 345 15.75 -12.74 3.06
CA ILE A 345 16.49 -13.26 1.91
C ILE A 345 15.80 -14.53 1.43
N TYR A 346 15.49 -14.59 0.15
CA TYR A 346 14.97 -15.80 -0.48
C TYR A 346 16.10 -16.51 -1.24
N ILE A 347 16.38 -17.76 -0.85
CA ILE A 347 17.44 -18.56 -1.44
C ILE A 347 16.80 -19.77 -2.12
N ARG A 348 17.12 -20.02 -3.38
CA ARG A 348 16.75 -21.23 -4.09
C ARG A 348 17.99 -22.09 -4.35
N ALA A 349 17.99 -23.30 -3.80
CA ALA A 349 18.99 -24.30 -4.05
C ALA A 349 18.44 -25.36 -5.02
N THR A 350 19.18 -25.65 -6.08
CA THR A 350 18.82 -26.69 -7.04
C THR A 350 19.78 -27.86 -6.89
N LEU A 351 19.26 -28.99 -6.45
CA LEU A 351 19.99 -30.24 -6.26
C LEU A 351 19.94 -31.08 -7.53
N PRO A 352 20.70 -32.22 -7.61
CA PRO A 352 20.60 -33.13 -8.75
C PRO A 352 19.18 -33.64 -8.94
N GLN A 353 18.69 -33.68 -10.17
CA GLN A 353 17.30 -34.09 -10.50
C GLN A 353 16.91 -35.51 -10.06
N SER A 354 17.90 -36.37 -9.90
CA SER A 354 17.71 -37.78 -9.49
C SER A 354 17.72 -37.99 -7.96
N ILE A 355 17.78 -36.92 -7.19
CA ILE A 355 17.85 -36.99 -5.73
C ILE A 355 16.54 -37.49 -5.13
N SER A 356 16.62 -38.25 -4.03
CA SER A 356 15.45 -38.67 -3.24
C SER A 356 14.99 -37.54 -2.31
N LEU A 357 13.73 -37.61 -1.86
CA LEU A 357 13.21 -36.65 -0.88
C LEU A 357 14.03 -36.67 0.42
N ASP A 358 14.35 -37.87 0.95
CA ASP A 358 15.08 -38.00 2.21
C ASP A 358 16.48 -37.37 2.15
N GLU A 359 17.20 -37.54 1.03
CA GLU A 359 18.52 -36.93 0.87
C GLU A 359 18.40 -35.40 0.69
N SER A 360 17.39 -34.94 -0.06
CA SER A 360 17.12 -33.50 -0.20
C SER A 360 16.81 -32.84 1.13
N VAL A 361 16.01 -33.47 1.97
CA VAL A 361 15.69 -33.01 3.33
C VAL A 361 16.95 -32.98 4.20
N SER A 362 17.79 -34.03 4.15
CA SER A 362 19.04 -34.09 4.89
C SER A 362 19.97 -32.93 4.51
N LEU A 363 20.09 -32.61 3.22
CA LEU A 363 20.87 -31.48 2.72
C LEU A 363 20.24 -30.14 3.12
N ALA A 364 18.90 -30.01 3.02
CA ALA A 364 18.19 -28.82 3.44
C ALA A 364 18.41 -28.52 4.93
N ASN A 365 18.38 -29.54 5.78
CA ASN A 365 18.64 -29.41 7.23
C ASN A 365 20.09 -28.98 7.52
N ARG A 366 21.06 -29.45 6.72
CA ARG A 366 22.45 -28.97 6.85
C ARG A 366 22.58 -27.52 6.42
N MET A 367 22.00 -27.14 5.28
CA MET A 367 22.01 -25.76 4.79
C MET A 367 21.33 -24.82 5.79
N ARG A 368 20.22 -25.24 6.37
CA ARG A 368 19.49 -24.47 7.39
C ARG A 368 20.33 -24.18 8.62
N ARG A 369 21.07 -25.18 9.11
CA ARG A 369 22.01 -25.00 10.24
C ARG A 369 23.18 -24.06 9.92
N GLU A 370 23.73 -24.14 8.71
CA GLU A 370 24.77 -23.20 8.27
C GLU A 370 24.26 -21.77 8.18
N LEU A 371 23.01 -21.58 7.69
CA LEU A 371 22.38 -20.25 7.61
C LEU A 371 22.10 -19.69 9.01
N LEU A 372 21.68 -20.52 9.96
CA LEU A 372 21.45 -20.12 11.35
C LEU A 372 22.72 -19.76 12.12
N ALA A 373 23.90 -20.12 11.61
CA ALA A 373 25.19 -19.76 12.24
C ALA A 373 25.53 -18.28 12.05
N PHE A 374 24.86 -17.55 11.14
CA PHE A 374 25.07 -16.12 10.96
C PHE A 374 24.28 -15.33 12.01
N PRO A 375 24.93 -14.39 12.73
CA PRO A 375 24.27 -13.64 13.79
C PRO A 375 23.17 -12.69 13.30
N GLU A 376 23.17 -12.34 12.03
CA GLU A 376 22.18 -11.50 11.39
C GLU A 376 20.88 -12.25 11.08
N VAL A 377 20.90 -13.59 11.12
CA VAL A 377 19.76 -14.44 10.80
C VAL A 377 18.89 -14.65 12.02
N ARG A 378 17.64 -14.26 11.92
CA ARG A 378 16.63 -14.43 12.98
C ARG A 378 16.00 -15.79 12.95
N GLN A 379 15.57 -16.22 11.76
CA GLN A 379 15.01 -17.56 11.54
C GLN A 379 15.20 -18.01 10.08
N VAL A 380 15.16 -19.32 9.90
CA VAL A 380 15.25 -19.95 8.57
C VAL A 380 14.12 -20.95 8.43
N LEU A 381 13.36 -20.83 7.35
CA LEU A 381 12.41 -21.83 6.89
C LEU A 381 12.96 -22.46 5.61
N SER A 382 12.84 -23.78 5.48
CA SER A 382 13.15 -24.49 4.23
C SER A 382 11.95 -25.24 3.71
N GLN A 383 11.68 -25.12 2.42
CA GLN A 383 10.66 -25.89 1.71
C GLN A 383 11.36 -26.78 0.69
N THR A 384 11.21 -28.09 0.84
CA THR A 384 11.84 -29.11 -0.01
C THR A 384 10.78 -29.84 -0.80
N GLY A 385 10.96 -29.97 -2.14
CA GLY A 385 10.01 -30.63 -3.00
C GLY A 385 8.78 -29.79 -3.32
N ARG A 386 7.59 -30.39 -3.27
CA ARG A 386 6.32 -29.74 -3.64
C ARG A 386 5.19 -30.05 -2.68
N PRO A 387 4.19 -29.18 -2.56
CA PRO A 387 2.98 -29.46 -1.80
C PRO A 387 2.12 -30.55 -2.48
N ASN A 388 1.24 -31.17 -1.70
CA ASN A 388 0.37 -32.25 -2.17
C ASN A 388 -0.86 -31.75 -2.94
N ASP A 389 -1.12 -30.45 -2.96
CA ASP A 389 -2.29 -29.82 -3.59
C ASP A 389 -2.12 -29.57 -5.10
N GLY A 390 -0.93 -29.83 -5.66
CA GLY A 390 -0.63 -29.64 -7.08
C GLY A 390 -0.41 -28.19 -7.51
N THR A 391 -0.29 -27.26 -6.59
CA THR A 391 -0.06 -25.83 -6.89
C THR A 391 1.34 -25.58 -7.43
N ASP A 392 2.32 -26.43 -7.08
CA ASP A 392 3.69 -26.38 -7.59
C ASP A 392 4.07 -27.69 -8.30
N ALA A 393 4.72 -27.57 -9.44
CA ALA A 393 5.15 -28.71 -10.27
C ALA A 393 6.64 -29.08 -10.08
N THR A 394 7.30 -28.56 -9.04
CA THR A 394 8.72 -28.85 -8.77
C THR A 394 8.95 -30.28 -8.30
N GLY A 395 10.18 -30.76 -8.42
CA GLY A 395 10.61 -32.05 -7.90
C GLY A 395 11.39 -31.94 -6.60
N PHE A 396 11.84 -33.11 -6.08
CA PHE A 396 12.61 -33.17 -4.83
C PHE A 396 13.95 -32.45 -4.87
N TYR A 397 14.42 -32.08 -6.06
CA TYR A 397 15.66 -31.34 -6.30
C TYR A 397 15.56 -29.85 -5.97
N ASN A 398 14.35 -29.33 -5.78
CA ASN A 398 14.13 -27.92 -5.46
C ASN A 398 14.04 -27.74 -3.95
N VAL A 399 14.89 -26.88 -3.43
CA VAL A 399 14.85 -26.47 -2.02
C VAL A 399 14.85 -24.94 -1.97
N GLU A 400 13.85 -24.38 -1.32
CA GLU A 400 13.68 -22.95 -1.15
C GLU A 400 13.86 -22.61 0.32
N PHE A 401 14.64 -21.55 0.59
CA PHE A 401 14.84 -21.05 1.95
C PHE A 401 14.29 -19.65 2.04
N HIS A 402 13.51 -19.43 3.05
CA HIS A 402 13.12 -18.11 3.51
C HIS A 402 13.95 -17.80 4.76
N VAL A 403 14.83 -16.80 4.64
CA VAL A 403 15.75 -16.40 5.71
C VAL A 403 15.33 -15.02 6.17
N ASP A 404 14.83 -14.96 7.39
CA ASP A 404 14.45 -13.72 8.05
C ASP A 404 15.67 -13.16 8.79
N ILE A 405 15.98 -11.88 8.58
CA ILE A 405 17.14 -11.22 9.17
C ILE A 405 16.69 -10.15 10.16
N PHE A 406 17.52 -9.92 11.18
CA PHE A 406 17.30 -8.80 12.08
C PHE A 406 17.41 -7.47 11.33
N PRO A 407 16.58 -6.47 11.66
CA PRO A 407 16.58 -5.15 11.01
C PRO A 407 17.87 -4.37 11.27
#